data_bdd882ff8ca61b9c3e0ab329fcc556b6
#
_entry.id   bdd882ff8ca61b9c3e0ab329fcc556b6
#
_cell.length_a   1.000
_cell.length_b   1.000
_cell.length_c   1.000
_cell.angle_alpha   90.00
_cell.angle_beta   90.00
_cell.angle_gamma   90.00
#
_symmetry.space_group_name_H-M   'P 1'
#
loop_
_entity.id
_entity.type
_entity.pdbx_description
1 polymer ?
#
loop_
_entity_poly.entity_id
_entity_poly.type
_entity_poly.pdbx_seq_one_letter_code
_entity_poly.pdbx_strand_id
1 'polypeptide(L)'
;DKFDSYARLLKIICLEKLPKYDEFDPVQGGDNNFYCNDMWGLVYKKGQETKKHRHLNMFSFTYYVKAPKDCAPIIFSDPGYFEVKPKTGTLLIWRGEYEHYVPKQNTNKLRIAIAGNIDYQNKPVARTL
;
A
#
# COMPACT_ATOMS: atom_id res chain seq x y z
N ASP A 1 -6.79 -20.70 0.51
CA ASP A 1 -7.63 -19.73 -0.19
C ASP A 1 -6.80 -18.93 -1.17
N LYS A 2 -7.33 -18.68 -2.37
CA LYS A 2 -6.63 -17.89 -3.40
C LYS A 2 -6.31 -16.49 -2.91
N PHE A 3 -7.21 -15.89 -2.15
CA PHE A 3 -6.99 -14.57 -1.56
C PHE A 3 -5.79 -14.58 -0.61
N ASP A 4 -5.68 -15.60 0.21
CA ASP A 4 -4.55 -15.74 1.14
C ASP A 4 -3.23 -15.89 0.39
N SER A 5 -3.24 -16.60 -0.74
CA SER A 5 -2.06 -16.78 -1.57
C SER A 5 -1.61 -15.45 -2.19
N TYR A 6 -2.54 -14.64 -2.71
CA TYR A 6 -2.24 -13.31 -3.21
C TYR A 6 -1.75 -12.38 -2.10
N ALA A 7 -2.41 -12.44 -0.95
CA ALA A 7 -2.00 -11.65 0.20
C ALA A 7 -0.55 -11.96 0.59
N ARG A 8 -0.21 -13.23 0.65
CA ARG A 8 1.16 -13.67 0.96
C ARG A 8 2.17 -13.20 -0.07
N LEU A 9 1.82 -13.34 -1.35
CA LEU A 9 2.70 -12.91 -2.43
C LEU A 9 2.94 -11.41 -2.39
N LEU A 10 1.89 -10.62 -2.27
CA LEU A 10 1.99 -9.16 -2.16
C LEU A 10 2.79 -8.75 -0.93
N LYS A 11 2.57 -9.43 0.19
CA LYS A 11 3.35 -9.20 1.40
C LYS A 11 4.85 -9.43 1.15
N ILE A 12 5.21 -10.53 0.53
CA ILE A 12 6.61 -10.84 0.22
C ILE A 12 7.21 -9.77 -0.68
N ILE A 13 6.52 -9.40 -1.75
CA ILE A 13 6.98 -8.38 -2.69
C ILE A 13 7.14 -7.03 -1.99
N CYS A 14 6.17 -6.64 -1.17
CA CYS A 14 6.25 -5.40 -0.41
C CYS A 14 7.45 -5.40 0.55
N LEU A 15 7.65 -6.48 1.28
CA LEU A 15 8.75 -6.59 2.23
C LEU A 15 10.12 -6.53 1.54
N GLU A 16 10.24 -7.07 0.34
CA GLU A 16 11.48 -6.99 -0.44
C GLU A 16 11.78 -5.57 -0.91
N LYS A 17 10.75 -4.74 -1.10
CA LYS A 17 10.90 -3.37 -1.59
C LYS A 17 11.03 -2.34 -0.48
N LEU A 18 10.75 -2.71 0.76
CA LEU A 18 10.87 -1.80 1.88
C LEU A 18 12.32 -1.61 2.32
N PRO A 19 12.63 -0.43 2.87
CA PRO A 19 13.95 -0.21 3.45
C PRO A 19 14.24 -1.23 4.54
N LYS A 20 15.48 -1.61 4.67
CA LYS A 20 15.92 -2.45 5.78
C LYS A 20 16.18 -1.56 6.98
N TYR A 21 15.46 -1.82 8.04
CA TYR A 21 15.58 -1.05 9.28
C TYR A 21 16.37 -1.82 10.35
N ASP A 22 17.13 -2.79 9.98
CA ASP A 22 17.95 -3.55 10.89
C ASP A 22 18.86 -2.66 11.73
N GLU A 23 19.31 -1.56 11.13
CA GLU A 23 20.17 -0.58 11.77
C GLU A 23 19.48 0.19 12.90
N PHE A 24 18.16 0.24 12.84
CA PHE A 24 17.36 1.00 13.80
C PHE A 24 16.82 0.14 14.94
N ASP A 25 17.09 -1.13 14.92
CA ASP A 25 16.63 -2.02 15.97
C ASP A 25 17.71 -3.04 16.36
N PRO A 26 18.78 -2.56 16.99
CA PRO A 26 19.87 -3.45 17.41
C PRO A 26 19.43 -4.50 18.43
N VAL A 27 18.35 -4.24 19.14
CA VAL A 27 17.83 -5.17 20.14
C VAL A 27 17.19 -6.39 19.49
N GLN A 28 16.67 -6.22 18.30
CA GLN A 28 15.97 -7.27 17.58
C GLN A 28 16.89 -8.14 16.71
N GLY A 29 18.14 -7.80 16.64
CA GLY A 29 19.08 -8.59 15.84
C GLY A 29 18.83 -8.53 14.35
N GLY A 30 18.19 -7.50 13.88
CA GLY A 30 17.98 -7.29 12.47
C GLY A 30 16.80 -8.04 11.84
N ASP A 31 15.96 -8.64 12.65
CA ASP A 31 14.75 -9.26 12.11
C ASP A 31 13.75 -8.22 11.65
N ASN A 32 13.45 -8.22 10.35
CA ASN A 32 12.44 -7.36 9.78
C ASN A 32 11.06 -7.83 10.22
N ASN A 33 10.44 -7.07 11.09
CA ASN A 33 9.13 -7.40 11.63
C ASN A 33 8.01 -6.67 10.90
N PHE A 34 8.14 -6.45 9.61
CA PHE A 34 7.08 -5.90 8.79
C PHE A 34 6.00 -6.95 8.57
N TYR A 35 4.76 -6.51 8.65
CA TYR A 35 3.61 -7.36 8.38
C TYR A 35 2.50 -6.58 7.71
N CYS A 36 1.71 -7.26 6.91
CA CYS A 36 0.53 -6.68 6.30
C CYS A 36 -0.60 -6.69 7.33
N ASN A 37 -0.98 -5.50 7.78
CA ASN A 37 -2.00 -5.36 8.82
C ASN A 37 -3.40 -5.63 8.28
N ASP A 38 -3.70 -5.06 7.13
CA ASP A 38 -4.98 -5.23 6.46
C ASP A 38 -4.83 -5.08 4.95
N MET A 39 -5.75 -5.68 4.23
CA MET A 39 -5.76 -5.66 2.77
C MET A 39 -7.19 -5.77 2.26
N TRP A 40 -7.50 -5.04 1.18
CA TRP A 40 -8.84 -5.02 0.60
C TRP A 40 -8.80 -4.77 -0.90
N GLY A 41 -9.89 -5.15 -1.57
CA GLY A 41 -10.10 -4.85 -2.98
C GLY A 41 -10.81 -3.52 -3.18
N LEU A 42 -10.43 -2.82 -4.25
CA LEU A 42 -11.05 -1.57 -4.66
C LEU A 42 -11.50 -1.70 -6.11
N VAL A 43 -12.77 -1.42 -6.36
CA VAL A 43 -13.34 -1.37 -7.70
C VAL A 43 -13.92 0.00 -7.92
N TYR A 44 -13.33 0.76 -8.82
CA TYR A 44 -13.81 2.10 -9.17
C TYR A 44 -14.62 2.06 -10.45
N LYS A 45 -15.86 2.50 -10.35
CA LYS A 45 -16.74 2.78 -11.48
C LYS A 45 -16.71 4.27 -11.79
N LYS A 46 -17.26 4.66 -12.92
CA LYS A 46 -17.38 6.07 -13.30
C LYS A 46 -18.00 6.89 -12.17
N GLY A 47 -17.41 8.02 -11.86
CA GLY A 47 -17.88 8.92 -10.82
C GLY A 47 -17.42 8.60 -9.40
N GLN A 48 -16.81 7.44 -9.19
CA GLN A 48 -16.30 7.09 -7.86
C GLN A 48 -14.92 7.70 -7.60
N GLU A 49 -14.68 8.02 -6.35
CA GLU A 49 -13.47 8.68 -5.89
C GLU A 49 -13.03 8.14 -4.54
N THR A 50 -11.82 8.44 -4.15
CA THR A 50 -11.34 8.28 -2.77
C THR A 50 -10.93 9.65 -2.26
N LYS A 51 -11.54 10.09 -1.16
CA LYS A 51 -11.26 11.40 -0.58
C LYS A 51 -9.89 11.45 0.07
N LYS A 52 -9.37 12.65 0.24
CA LYS A 52 -8.09 12.87 0.91
C LYS A 52 -8.06 12.21 2.26
N HIS A 53 -7.01 11.45 2.51
CA HIS A 53 -6.80 10.78 3.78
C HIS A 53 -5.34 10.40 3.96
N ARG A 54 -4.99 10.01 5.18
CA ARG A 54 -3.71 9.44 5.58
C ARG A 54 -3.96 8.14 6.31
N HIS A 55 -2.94 7.34 6.38
CA HIS A 55 -2.97 6.15 7.20
C HIS A 55 -2.06 6.33 8.41
N LEU A 56 -2.44 5.71 9.52
CA LEU A 56 -1.60 5.69 10.71
C LEU A 56 -0.54 4.58 10.64
N ASN A 57 -0.60 3.78 9.61
CA ASN A 57 0.32 2.69 9.38
C ASN A 57 1.66 3.20 8.86
N MET A 58 2.69 2.40 8.98
CA MET A 58 4.02 2.76 8.50
C MET A 58 4.08 2.96 7.01
N PHE A 59 3.51 2.01 6.27
CA PHE A 59 3.42 2.04 4.83
C PHE A 59 2.02 1.65 4.37
N SER A 60 1.67 2.16 3.21
CA SER A 60 0.49 1.73 2.48
C SER A 60 0.90 1.30 1.08
N PHE A 61 0.12 0.46 0.46
CA PHE A 61 0.37 0.03 -0.90
C PHE A 61 -0.90 -0.11 -1.70
N THR A 62 -0.75 -0.05 -3.01
CA THR A 62 -1.78 -0.46 -3.95
C THR A 62 -1.15 -1.24 -5.09
N TYR A 63 -1.82 -2.30 -5.50
CA TYR A 63 -1.47 -3.07 -6.67
C TYR A 63 -2.58 -2.93 -7.71
N TYR A 64 -2.22 -2.47 -8.89
CA TYR A 64 -3.19 -2.23 -9.95
C TYR A 64 -3.44 -3.52 -10.74
N VAL A 65 -4.57 -4.16 -10.46
CA VAL A 65 -5.00 -5.37 -11.17
C VAL A 65 -5.46 -5.01 -12.58
N LYS A 66 -6.21 -3.90 -12.70
CA LYS A 66 -6.69 -3.38 -13.97
C LYS A 66 -6.74 -1.86 -13.91
N ALA A 67 -5.94 -1.21 -14.72
CA ALA A 67 -5.86 0.23 -14.80
C ALA A 67 -6.04 0.68 -16.26
N PRO A 68 -7.27 1.07 -16.65
CA PRO A 68 -7.52 1.64 -17.97
C PRO A 68 -6.67 2.90 -18.18
N LYS A 69 -6.31 3.19 -19.44
CA LYS A 69 -5.46 4.35 -19.78
C LYS A 69 -6.04 5.68 -19.30
N ASP A 70 -7.34 5.79 -19.27
CA ASP A 70 -8.07 7.00 -18.92
C ASP A 70 -8.59 7.00 -17.48
N CYS A 71 -8.15 6.07 -16.64
CA CYS A 71 -8.53 6.08 -15.23
C CYS A 71 -7.79 7.18 -14.46
N ALA A 72 -8.42 7.63 -13.37
CA ALA A 72 -7.86 8.68 -12.54
C ALA A 72 -6.54 8.26 -11.87
N PRO A 73 -5.60 9.21 -11.71
CA PRO A 73 -4.37 8.96 -10.99
C PRO A 73 -4.61 8.86 -9.48
N ILE A 74 -3.61 8.37 -8.77
CA ILE A 74 -3.52 8.63 -7.33
C ILE A 74 -2.70 9.91 -7.17
N ILE A 75 -3.18 10.83 -6.35
CA ILE A 75 -2.55 12.12 -6.11
C ILE A 75 -2.09 12.19 -4.67
N PHE A 76 -0.81 12.47 -4.48
CA PHE A 76 -0.22 12.75 -3.18
C PHE A 76 -0.16 14.26 -3.01
N SER A 77 -0.61 14.77 -1.88
CA SER A 77 -0.76 16.21 -1.63
C SER A 77 0.04 16.74 -0.44
N ASP A 78 0.58 15.88 0.39
CA ASP A 78 1.41 16.26 1.54
C ASP A 78 2.32 15.06 1.91
N PRO A 79 3.64 15.23 2.08
CA PRO A 79 4.37 16.50 2.25
C PRO A 79 4.65 17.26 0.95
N GLY A 80 4.43 16.68 -0.19
CA GLY A 80 4.59 17.34 -1.48
C GLY A 80 3.51 16.91 -2.44
N TYR A 81 3.32 17.64 -3.53
CA TYR A 81 2.34 17.31 -4.55
C TYR A 81 2.97 16.51 -5.69
N PHE A 82 2.42 15.34 -5.97
CA PHE A 82 2.76 14.59 -7.18
C PHE A 82 1.66 13.59 -7.52
N GLU A 83 1.57 13.27 -8.80
CA GLU A 83 0.59 12.34 -9.33
C GLU A 83 1.28 11.08 -9.81
N VAL A 84 0.65 9.93 -9.59
CA VAL A 84 1.08 8.67 -10.16
C VAL A 84 -0.05 8.10 -11.00
N LYS A 85 0.20 7.97 -12.30
CA LYS A 85 -0.76 7.38 -13.20
C LYS A 85 -0.79 5.86 -13.00
N PRO A 86 -1.96 5.28 -12.76
CA PRO A 86 -2.07 3.83 -12.61
C PRO A 86 -1.65 3.10 -13.88
N LYS A 87 -0.98 1.98 -13.67
CA LYS A 87 -0.59 1.07 -14.75
C LYS A 87 -0.83 -0.35 -14.29
N THR A 88 -1.54 -1.13 -15.08
CA THR A 88 -1.81 -2.53 -14.77
C THR A 88 -0.51 -3.29 -14.47
N GLY A 89 -0.52 -4.05 -13.37
CA GLY A 89 0.65 -4.82 -12.94
C GLY A 89 1.65 -4.05 -12.10
N THR A 90 1.37 -2.79 -11.75
CA THR A 90 2.27 -1.97 -10.93
C THR A 90 1.89 -2.07 -9.46
N LEU A 91 2.89 -2.29 -8.62
CA LEU A 91 2.79 -2.16 -7.18
C LEU A 91 3.38 -0.83 -6.76
N LEU A 92 2.57 -0.02 -6.09
CA LEU A 92 2.98 1.27 -5.55
C LEU A 92 2.98 1.18 -4.01
N ILE A 93 4.07 1.58 -3.40
CA ILE A 93 4.22 1.59 -1.93
C ILE A 93 4.62 2.99 -1.50
N TRP A 94 4.02 3.50 -0.44
CA TRP A 94 4.33 4.81 0.11
C TRP A 94 4.22 4.81 1.63
N ARG A 95 4.78 5.84 2.25
CA ARG A 95 4.65 6.01 3.70
C ARG A 95 3.21 6.34 4.06
N GLY A 96 2.67 5.66 5.04
CA GLY A 96 1.27 5.82 5.42
C GLY A 96 0.88 7.25 5.78
N GLU A 97 1.83 8.05 6.27
CA GLU A 97 1.60 9.46 6.63
C GLU A 97 1.38 10.39 5.43
N TYR A 98 1.66 9.93 4.20
CA TYR A 98 1.46 10.75 3.02
C TYR A 98 -0.02 10.89 2.73
N GLU A 99 -0.49 12.13 2.69
CA GLU A 99 -1.86 12.42 2.32
C GLU A 99 -2.06 12.16 0.83
N HIS A 100 -3.12 11.45 0.50
CA HIS A 100 -3.41 11.09 -0.87
C HIS A 100 -4.91 10.97 -1.12
N TYR A 101 -5.26 10.98 -2.39
CA TYR A 101 -6.63 10.82 -2.85
C TYR A 101 -6.67 10.34 -4.30
N VAL A 102 -7.84 9.90 -4.72
CA VAL A 102 -8.11 9.51 -6.11
C VAL A 102 -9.29 10.33 -6.59
N PRO A 103 -9.11 11.19 -7.61
CA PRO A 103 -10.21 11.96 -8.19
C PRO A 103 -11.29 11.06 -8.79
N LYS A 104 -12.43 11.64 -9.07
CA LYS A 104 -13.54 10.92 -9.70
C LYS A 104 -13.12 10.28 -11.01
N GLN A 105 -13.48 9.01 -11.17
CA GLN A 105 -13.26 8.29 -12.42
C GLN A 105 -14.11 8.88 -13.54
N ASN A 106 -13.46 9.14 -14.66
CA ASN A 106 -14.13 9.69 -15.84
C ASN A 106 -14.41 8.62 -16.92
N THR A 107 -14.05 7.40 -16.68
CA THR A 107 -14.20 6.33 -17.65
C THR A 107 -15.25 5.32 -17.19
N ASN A 108 -15.95 4.70 -18.15
CA ASN A 108 -16.86 3.60 -17.89
C ASN A 108 -16.11 2.27 -17.64
N LYS A 109 -14.83 2.22 -17.93
CA LYS A 109 -14.02 1.03 -17.70
C LYS A 109 -13.69 0.91 -16.23
N LEU A 110 -13.70 -0.30 -15.70
CA LEU A 110 -13.41 -0.55 -14.30
C LEU A 110 -11.92 -0.37 -14.01
N ARG A 111 -11.62 0.34 -12.94
CA ARG A 111 -10.31 0.37 -12.30
C ARG A 111 -10.36 -0.56 -11.09
N ILE A 112 -9.50 -1.55 -11.09
CA ILE A 112 -9.46 -2.57 -10.05
C ILE A 112 -8.09 -2.57 -9.41
N ALA A 113 -8.05 -2.48 -8.09
CA ALA A 113 -6.83 -2.47 -7.33
C ALA A 113 -6.97 -3.29 -6.05
N ILE A 114 -5.84 -3.71 -5.51
CA ILE A 114 -5.74 -4.28 -4.18
C ILE A 114 -4.91 -3.31 -3.36
N ALA A 115 -5.45 -2.86 -2.26
CA ALA A 115 -4.78 -1.93 -1.37
C ALA A 115 -4.55 -2.56 0.01
N GLY A 116 -3.59 -2.06 0.74
CA GLY A 116 -3.33 -2.55 2.07
C GLY A 116 -2.38 -1.66 2.85
N ASN A 117 -2.20 -2.01 4.10
CA ASN A 117 -1.34 -1.32 5.04
C ASN A 117 -0.31 -2.28 5.63
N ILE A 118 0.87 -1.75 5.88
CA ILE A 118 2.01 -2.48 6.42
C ILE A 118 2.48 -1.76 7.67
N ASP A 119 2.66 -2.52 8.73
CA ASP A 119 3.21 -2.02 9.98
C ASP A 119 4.49 -2.76 10.34
N TYR A 120 5.25 -2.14 11.20
CA TYR A 120 6.43 -2.72 11.81
C TYR A 120 6.13 -3.04 13.26
N GLN A 121 6.42 -4.27 13.65
CA GLN A 121 6.25 -4.69 15.02
C GLN A 121 7.59 -5.12 15.60
N ASN A 122 8.03 -4.43 16.62
CA ASN A 122 9.12 -4.94 17.43
C ASN A 122 8.64 -6.20 18.12
N LYS A 123 9.15 -7.30 17.70
CA LYS A 123 8.91 -8.49 18.48
C LYS A 123 9.47 -8.27 19.85
N PRO A 124 8.65 -8.33 20.86
CA PRO A 124 9.17 -8.34 22.19
C PRO A 124 10.10 -9.50 22.29
N VAL A 125 11.32 -9.20 22.25
CA VAL A 125 12.33 -10.15 22.51
C VAL A 125 11.88 -10.97 23.61
N ALA A 126 11.65 -12.14 23.26
CA ALA A 126 11.39 -13.06 24.21
C ALA A 126 11.44 -12.49 25.56
N ARG A 127 10.80 -11.55 25.65
CA ARG A 127 10.78 -10.99 26.83
C ARG A 127 10.17 -11.74 27.76
N THR A 128 10.25 -12.54 27.57
CA THR A 128 9.99 -13.28 28.40
C THR A 128 10.41 -13.18 29.36
N LEU A 129 10.42 -12.85 29.53
CA LEU A 129 10.55 -12.71 30.47
C LEU A 129 10.27 -13.56 31.31
#